data_77ced9d310ee5759d1b63c790daef642
#
_entry.id   77ced9d310ee5759d1b63c790daef642
#
_cell.length_a   1.000
_cell.length_b   1.000
_cell.length_c   1.000
_cell.angle_alpha   90.00
_cell.angle_beta   90.00
_cell.angle_gamma   90.00
#
_symmetry.space_group_name_H-M   'P 1'
#
loop_
_entity.id
_entity.type
_entity.pdbx_description
1 polymer ?
#
loop_
_entity_poly.entity_id
_entity_poly.type
_entity_poly.pdbx_seq_one_letter_code
_entity_poly.pdbx_strand_id
1 'polypeptide(L)'
;MVAASDLLPGLKARAGAAGGELLTFTDAEALTALHTIVKRRPQVVALERMFAVTPRGAALINRIKADPSLRQAEIRVMAHNSDYTRVVPRAAAAGAPALDRRGTRRALRFKMQQNTVVALDGSSGTVIDLSTVGAQVVSPVGLKPNQRISVALIDSGGQLKFSASVAWTSFEMSPSRAPRYRAGVNFEDADPAAVEAFCTRHKV
;
A
#
# COMPACT_ATOMS: atom_id res chain seq x y z
N MET A 1 -16.58 8.45 -3.06
CA MET A 1 -15.15 8.92 -3.03
C MET A 1 -14.98 9.96 -1.93
N VAL A 2 -13.86 9.93 -1.19
CA VAL A 2 -13.55 10.92 -0.15
C VAL A 2 -12.16 11.53 -0.42
N ALA A 3 -12.09 12.87 -0.50
CA ALA A 3 -10.85 13.60 -0.76
C ALA A 3 -10.97 15.04 -0.25
N ALA A 4 -9.85 15.79 -0.22
CA ALA A 4 -9.90 17.23 -0.01
C ALA A 4 -10.72 17.90 -1.12
N SER A 5 -11.39 19.00 -0.79
CA SER A 5 -12.36 19.66 -1.69
C SER A 5 -11.76 20.10 -3.03
N ASP A 6 -10.53 20.57 -3.01
CA ASP A 6 -9.76 21.02 -4.19
C ASP A 6 -9.33 19.86 -5.11
N LEU A 7 -9.20 18.64 -4.59
CA LEU A 7 -8.79 17.45 -5.34
C LEU A 7 -9.96 16.68 -5.95
N LEU A 8 -11.18 16.89 -5.45
CA LEU A 8 -12.38 16.16 -5.90
C LEU A 8 -12.66 16.29 -7.40
N PRO A 9 -12.55 17.48 -8.06
CA PRO A 9 -12.85 17.59 -9.48
C PRO A 9 -11.97 16.70 -10.36
N GLY A 10 -10.66 16.71 -10.13
CA GLY A 10 -9.71 15.89 -10.89
C GLY A 10 -9.87 14.39 -10.65
N LEU A 11 -10.11 13.99 -9.40
CA LEU A 11 -10.37 12.59 -9.05
C LEU A 11 -11.70 12.09 -9.60
N LYS A 12 -12.74 12.94 -9.61
CA LYS A 12 -14.05 12.64 -10.19
C LYS A 12 -13.98 12.40 -11.69
N ALA A 13 -13.25 13.24 -12.43
CA ALA A 13 -13.05 13.07 -13.86
C ALA A 13 -12.40 11.71 -14.18
N ARG A 14 -11.41 11.29 -13.41
CA ARG A 14 -10.73 9.98 -13.57
C ARG A 14 -11.61 8.80 -13.17
N ALA A 15 -12.41 8.93 -12.12
CA ALA A 15 -13.30 7.86 -11.66
C ALA A 15 -14.53 7.70 -12.55
N GLY A 16 -15.00 8.78 -13.19
CA GLY A 16 -16.16 8.77 -14.09
C GLY A 16 -15.99 7.92 -15.34
N ALA A 17 -14.75 7.65 -15.74
CA ALA A 17 -14.44 6.74 -16.85
C ALA A 17 -14.80 5.27 -16.57
N ALA A 18 -15.04 4.90 -15.32
CA ALA A 18 -15.35 3.51 -14.93
C ALA A 18 -16.86 3.16 -15.00
N GLY A 19 -17.75 4.14 -15.26
CA GLY A 19 -19.21 3.95 -15.29
C GLY A 19 -19.82 3.78 -13.89
N GLY A 20 -21.07 4.18 -13.74
CA GLY A 20 -21.83 4.06 -12.49
C GLY A 20 -22.05 5.36 -11.73
N GLU A 21 -22.91 5.29 -10.67
CA GLU A 21 -23.19 6.45 -9.80
C GLU A 21 -21.96 6.73 -8.91
N LEU A 22 -21.41 7.94 -9.01
CA LEU A 22 -20.28 8.38 -8.18
C LEU A 22 -20.74 9.42 -7.15
N LEU A 23 -20.73 9.05 -5.87
CA LEU A 23 -20.92 9.97 -4.75
C LEU A 23 -19.57 10.48 -4.26
N THR A 24 -19.47 11.79 -4.05
CA THR A 24 -18.26 12.44 -3.57
C THR A 24 -18.49 13.15 -2.24
N PHE A 25 -17.52 13.09 -1.37
CA PHE A 25 -17.51 13.72 -0.04
C PHE A 25 -16.16 14.38 0.16
N THR A 26 -16.15 15.50 0.86
CA THR A 26 -14.92 16.12 1.31
C THR A 26 -14.32 15.35 2.49
N ASP A 27 -13.06 15.56 2.79
CA ASP A 27 -12.39 15.02 3.98
C ASP A 27 -13.04 15.47 5.29
N ALA A 28 -13.65 16.66 5.32
CA ALA A 28 -14.44 17.14 6.44
C ALA A 28 -15.74 16.34 6.67
N GLU A 29 -16.29 15.77 5.61
CA GLU A 29 -17.56 15.00 5.60
C GLU A 29 -17.37 13.49 5.83
N ALA A 30 -16.24 13.06 6.38
CA ALA A 30 -15.92 11.64 6.54
C ALA A 30 -16.99 10.83 7.31
N LEU A 31 -17.68 11.43 8.29
CA LEU A 31 -18.79 10.80 9.01
C LEU A 31 -20.02 10.62 8.13
N THR A 32 -20.37 11.64 7.37
CA THR A 32 -21.48 11.58 6.39
C THR A 32 -21.20 10.55 5.31
N ALA A 33 -19.94 10.50 4.84
CA ALA A 33 -19.47 9.47 3.93
C ALA A 33 -19.64 8.07 4.54
N LEU A 34 -19.23 7.84 5.80
CA LEU A 34 -19.41 6.56 6.48
C LEU A 34 -20.88 6.15 6.56
N HIS A 35 -21.77 7.04 6.99
CA HIS A 35 -23.21 6.75 7.05
C HIS A 35 -23.77 6.38 5.68
N THR A 36 -23.36 7.09 4.63
CA THR A 36 -23.80 6.80 3.26
C THR A 36 -23.25 5.45 2.77
N ILE A 37 -21.98 5.14 3.06
CA ILE A 37 -21.37 3.86 2.71
C ILE A 37 -22.11 2.69 3.37
N VAL A 38 -22.41 2.79 4.67
CA VAL A 38 -23.15 1.74 5.39
C VAL A 38 -24.57 1.57 4.84
N LYS A 39 -25.25 2.68 4.54
CA LYS A 39 -26.64 2.67 4.00
C LYS A 39 -26.70 2.11 2.57
N ARG A 40 -25.80 2.57 1.67
CA ARG A 40 -25.85 2.23 0.23
C ARG A 40 -25.05 1.00 -0.16
N ARG A 41 -24.13 0.54 0.70
CA ARG A 41 -23.26 -0.64 0.50
C ARG A 41 -22.60 -0.65 -0.88
N PRO A 42 -21.82 0.38 -1.26
CA PRO A 42 -21.22 0.47 -2.57
C PRO A 42 -20.22 -0.66 -2.81
N GLN A 43 -20.03 -1.05 -4.06
CA GLN A 43 -19.01 -2.03 -4.43
C GLN A 43 -17.58 -1.48 -4.24
N VAL A 44 -17.38 -0.18 -4.46
CA VAL A 44 -16.08 0.46 -4.36
C VAL A 44 -16.18 1.71 -3.47
N VAL A 45 -15.25 1.82 -2.52
CA VAL A 45 -15.03 3.02 -1.72
C VAL A 45 -13.64 3.55 -2.05
N ALA A 46 -13.56 4.70 -2.72
CA ALA A 46 -12.32 5.34 -3.07
C ALA A 46 -11.96 6.46 -2.08
N LEU A 47 -10.70 6.48 -1.60
CA LEU A 47 -10.16 7.53 -0.75
C LEU A 47 -8.92 8.15 -1.41
N GLU A 48 -8.80 9.46 -1.31
CA GLU A 48 -7.55 10.12 -1.72
C GLU A 48 -6.41 9.73 -0.77
N ARG A 49 -5.21 9.61 -1.31
CA ARG A 49 -4.02 9.08 -0.62
C ARG A 49 -3.65 9.87 0.63
N MET A 50 -3.62 11.20 0.55
CA MET A 50 -3.25 12.05 1.69
C MET A 50 -4.30 12.00 2.79
N PHE A 51 -5.59 11.97 2.42
CA PHE A 51 -6.65 11.75 3.38
C PHE A 51 -6.57 10.37 4.03
N ALA A 52 -6.32 9.31 3.26
CA ALA A 52 -6.26 7.93 3.76
C ALA A 52 -5.20 7.71 4.86
N VAL A 53 -4.11 8.50 4.87
CA VAL A 53 -3.06 8.41 5.89
C VAL A 53 -3.32 9.28 7.13
N THR A 54 -4.34 10.15 7.09
CA THR A 54 -4.74 10.92 8.28
C THR A 54 -5.39 10.00 9.33
N PRO A 55 -5.41 10.40 10.62
CA PRO A 55 -6.13 9.66 11.65
C PRO A 55 -7.61 9.44 11.30
N ARG A 56 -8.25 10.42 10.67
CA ARG A 56 -9.66 10.37 10.24
C ARG A 56 -9.87 9.40 9.08
N GLY A 57 -8.99 9.43 8.07
CA GLY A 57 -9.02 8.50 6.95
C GLY A 57 -8.73 7.06 7.38
N ALA A 58 -7.75 6.84 8.25
CA ALA A 58 -7.45 5.53 8.82
C ALA A 58 -8.63 4.98 9.64
N ALA A 59 -9.29 5.82 10.46
CA ALA A 59 -10.47 5.43 11.21
C ALA A 59 -11.63 5.04 10.28
N LEU A 60 -11.86 5.77 9.19
CA LEU A 60 -12.87 5.46 8.18
C LEU A 60 -12.59 4.09 7.53
N ILE A 61 -11.36 3.84 7.10
CA ILE A 61 -10.94 2.55 6.53
C ILE A 61 -11.19 1.40 7.52
N ASN A 62 -10.77 1.57 8.77
CA ASN A 62 -10.93 0.54 9.80
C ASN A 62 -12.41 0.26 10.10
N ARG A 63 -13.25 1.30 10.15
CA ARG A 63 -14.69 1.13 10.36
C ARG A 63 -15.34 0.38 9.22
N ILE A 64 -15.00 0.69 7.96
CA ILE A 64 -15.50 -0.05 6.78
C ILE A 64 -15.03 -1.50 6.81
N LYS A 65 -13.78 -1.76 7.19
CA LYS A 65 -13.25 -3.14 7.31
C LYS A 65 -13.95 -3.96 8.40
N ALA A 66 -14.25 -3.33 9.52
CA ALA A 66 -14.87 -3.99 10.67
C ALA A 66 -16.36 -4.28 10.44
N ASP A 67 -17.02 -3.62 9.48
CA ASP A 67 -18.45 -3.78 9.23
C ASP A 67 -18.74 -5.04 8.39
N PRO A 68 -19.46 -6.03 8.94
CA PRO A 68 -19.80 -7.26 8.21
C PRO A 68 -20.68 -7.01 6.98
N SER A 69 -21.51 -5.96 7.00
CA SER A 69 -22.40 -5.62 5.89
C SER A 69 -21.66 -5.08 4.65
N LEU A 70 -20.40 -4.66 4.85
CA LEU A 70 -19.54 -4.08 3.81
C LEU A 70 -18.46 -5.05 3.31
N ARG A 71 -18.58 -6.35 3.59
CA ARG A 71 -17.56 -7.36 3.20
C ARG A 71 -17.24 -7.38 1.72
N GLN A 72 -18.18 -7.05 0.87
CA GLN A 72 -18.02 -7.01 -0.58
C GLN A 72 -17.45 -5.68 -1.10
N ALA A 73 -17.44 -4.63 -0.28
CA ALA A 73 -16.94 -3.33 -0.71
C ALA A 73 -15.41 -3.34 -0.82
N GLU A 74 -14.89 -3.02 -1.99
CA GLU A 74 -13.47 -2.81 -2.22
C GLU A 74 -13.05 -1.41 -1.79
N ILE A 75 -11.99 -1.30 -1.00
CA ILE A 75 -11.45 0.00 -0.59
C ILE A 75 -10.26 0.32 -1.50
N ARG A 76 -10.32 1.41 -2.24
CA ARG A 76 -9.25 1.92 -3.10
C ARG A 76 -8.65 3.21 -2.55
N VAL A 77 -7.35 3.28 -2.49
CA VAL A 77 -6.61 4.52 -2.20
C VAL A 77 -6.00 5.03 -3.50
N MET A 78 -6.34 6.25 -3.88
CA MET A 78 -5.97 6.87 -5.15
C MET A 78 -5.10 8.10 -4.90
N ALA A 79 -4.06 8.31 -5.73
CA ALA A 79 -3.32 9.56 -5.73
C ALA A 79 -4.02 10.58 -6.64
N HIS A 80 -3.98 11.86 -6.25
CA HIS A 80 -4.55 12.95 -7.06
C HIS A 80 -3.67 13.33 -8.26
N ASN A 81 -2.36 13.11 -8.17
CA ASN A 81 -1.35 13.56 -9.12
C ASN A 81 -0.78 12.45 -10.03
N SER A 82 -1.30 11.24 -9.95
CA SER A 82 -0.83 10.11 -10.75
C SER A 82 -1.91 9.03 -10.87
N ASP A 83 -1.73 8.09 -11.78
CA ASP A 83 -2.63 6.93 -11.94
C ASP A 83 -2.48 5.88 -10.83
N TYR A 84 -1.80 6.25 -9.74
CA TYR A 84 -1.65 5.37 -8.60
C TYR A 84 -3.01 5.05 -7.98
N THR A 85 -3.30 3.76 -7.96
CA THR A 85 -4.45 3.19 -7.22
C THR A 85 -3.99 1.96 -6.46
N ARG A 86 -4.33 1.90 -5.18
CA ARG A 86 -4.06 0.75 -4.32
C ARG A 86 -5.36 0.21 -3.76
N VAL A 87 -5.60 -1.07 -3.93
CA VAL A 87 -6.65 -1.79 -3.20
C VAL A 87 -6.17 -2.07 -1.78
N VAL A 88 -6.95 -1.64 -0.79
CA VAL A 88 -6.66 -1.91 0.62
C VAL A 88 -7.15 -3.32 0.96
N PRO A 89 -6.25 -4.28 1.24
CA PRO A 89 -6.69 -5.63 1.53
C PRO A 89 -7.52 -5.67 2.81
N ARG A 90 -8.60 -6.45 2.82
CA ARG A 90 -9.28 -6.83 4.05
C ARG A 90 -8.40 -7.83 4.80
N ALA A 91 -8.38 -7.75 6.13
CA ALA A 91 -7.77 -8.83 6.92
C ALA A 91 -8.48 -10.15 6.56
N ALA A 92 -7.71 -11.18 6.26
CA ALA A 92 -8.25 -12.54 6.14
C ALA A 92 -8.97 -12.90 7.45
N ALA A 93 -10.06 -13.64 7.35
CA ALA A 93 -10.82 -14.10 8.51
C ALA A 93 -9.91 -14.88 9.47
N ALA A 94 -10.16 -14.73 10.76
CA ALA A 94 -9.63 -15.46 11.92
C ALA A 94 -8.21 -16.07 11.76
N GLY A 95 -7.20 -15.36 12.26
CA GLY A 95 -5.80 -15.80 12.26
C GLY A 95 -4.82 -14.76 11.73
N ALA A 96 -5.27 -13.68 11.09
CA ALA A 96 -4.40 -12.61 10.65
C ALA A 96 -3.84 -11.83 11.85
N PRO A 97 -2.52 -11.53 11.90
CA PRO A 97 -1.93 -10.72 12.95
C PRO A 97 -2.67 -9.40 13.11
N ALA A 98 -2.82 -8.93 14.35
CA ALA A 98 -3.44 -7.64 14.66
C ALA A 98 -2.73 -6.53 13.88
N LEU A 99 -3.52 -5.61 13.32
CA LEU A 99 -2.99 -4.42 12.69
C LEU A 99 -2.20 -3.57 13.72
N ASP A 100 -1.18 -2.83 13.29
CA ASP A 100 -0.48 -1.90 14.16
C ASP A 100 -1.44 -0.87 14.79
N ARG A 101 -0.96 -0.09 15.76
CA ARG A 101 -1.77 0.92 16.46
C ARG A 101 -2.46 1.93 15.53
N ARG A 102 -2.00 2.05 14.28
CA ARG A 102 -2.61 2.89 13.23
C ARG A 102 -3.59 2.11 12.34
N GLY A 103 -3.79 0.81 12.58
CA GLY A 103 -4.74 -0.02 11.83
C GLY A 103 -4.42 -0.21 10.34
N THR A 104 -3.20 0.13 9.93
CA THR A 104 -2.83 0.18 8.51
C THR A 104 -1.82 -0.90 8.10
N ARG A 105 -1.14 -1.54 9.07
CA ARG A 105 -0.06 -2.49 8.81
C ARG A 105 -0.34 -3.84 9.46
N ARG A 106 -0.07 -4.91 8.73
CA ARG A 106 -0.28 -6.30 9.19
C ARG A 106 0.91 -6.86 9.96
N ALA A 107 2.09 -6.21 9.88
CA ALA A 107 3.31 -6.65 10.54
C ALA A 107 4.17 -5.43 10.90
N LEU A 108 4.97 -5.61 11.94
CA LEU A 108 6.00 -4.64 12.32
C LEU A 108 7.00 -4.49 11.18
N ARG A 109 7.43 -3.25 10.93
CA ARG A 109 8.48 -2.92 9.96
C ARG A 109 9.72 -2.45 10.67
N PHE A 110 10.83 -2.98 10.22
CA PHE A 110 12.15 -2.62 10.70
C PHE A 110 12.86 -1.81 9.63
N LYS A 111 13.52 -0.73 10.04
CA LYS A 111 14.46 -0.04 9.15
C LYS A 111 15.65 -0.96 8.89
N MET A 112 16.06 -1.02 7.65
CA MET A 112 17.23 -1.80 7.24
C MET A 112 18.48 -0.94 7.24
N GLN A 113 19.63 -1.60 7.46
CA GLN A 113 20.94 -0.97 7.32
C GLN A 113 21.08 -0.36 5.92
N GLN A 114 21.85 0.74 5.85
CA GLN A 114 22.16 1.34 4.55
C GLN A 114 22.87 0.28 3.68
N ASN A 115 22.46 0.20 2.40
CA ASN A 115 22.98 -0.77 1.43
C ASN A 115 22.51 -2.22 1.59
N THR A 116 21.43 -2.50 2.33
CA THR A 116 20.81 -3.82 2.28
C THR A 116 20.29 -4.08 0.86
N VAL A 117 20.94 -5.01 0.16
CA VAL A 117 20.70 -5.27 -1.27
C VAL A 117 19.50 -6.19 -1.47
N VAL A 118 18.72 -5.87 -2.51
CA VAL A 118 17.63 -6.72 -3.01
C VAL A 118 17.72 -6.82 -4.53
N ALA A 119 17.45 -7.97 -5.09
CA ALA A 119 17.22 -8.10 -6.53
C ALA A 119 15.70 -8.09 -6.79
N LEU A 120 15.28 -7.28 -7.75
CA LEU A 120 13.90 -7.09 -8.20
C LEU A 120 13.85 -7.41 -9.70
N ASP A 121 13.27 -8.56 -10.07
CA ASP A 121 13.34 -9.11 -11.44
C ASP A 121 14.78 -9.12 -12.01
N GLY A 122 15.76 -9.44 -11.16
CA GLY A 122 17.18 -9.45 -11.52
C GLY A 122 17.88 -8.07 -11.46
N SER A 123 17.16 -6.98 -11.32
CA SER A 123 17.75 -5.64 -11.15
C SER A 123 18.11 -5.37 -9.69
N SER A 124 19.30 -4.88 -9.43
CA SER A 124 19.75 -4.56 -8.07
C SER A 124 19.05 -3.32 -7.54
N GLY A 125 18.51 -3.42 -6.34
CA GLY A 125 17.90 -2.33 -5.58
C GLY A 125 18.34 -2.34 -4.12
N THR A 126 17.77 -1.44 -3.32
CA THR A 126 18.05 -1.31 -1.88
C THR A 126 16.77 -1.42 -1.08
N VAL A 127 16.81 -2.15 0.04
CA VAL A 127 15.69 -2.23 0.99
C VAL A 127 15.79 -1.07 1.97
N ILE A 128 14.69 -0.33 2.14
CA ILE A 128 14.57 0.78 3.11
C ILE A 128 13.98 0.29 4.42
N ASP A 129 12.84 -0.39 4.33
CA ASP A 129 12.20 -1.06 5.46
C ASP A 129 11.67 -2.41 5.05
N LEU A 130 11.60 -3.33 6.00
CA LEU A 130 11.21 -4.72 5.78
C LEU A 130 10.29 -5.20 6.91
N SER A 131 9.33 -6.03 6.55
CA SER A 131 8.46 -6.78 7.46
C SER A 131 8.26 -8.19 6.90
N THR A 132 7.67 -9.09 7.67
CA THR A 132 7.37 -10.46 7.22
C THR A 132 6.38 -10.54 6.05
N VAL A 133 5.67 -9.44 5.73
CA VAL A 133 4.63 -9.41 4.69
C VAL A 133 4.91 -8.43 3.55
N GLY A 134 6.03 -7.70 3.59
CA GLY A 134 6.35 -6.72 2.55
C GLY A 134 7.51 -5.82 2.89
N ALA A 135 7.97 -5.07 1.90
CA ALA A 135 9.12 -4.18 2.00
C ALA A 135 8.87 -2.84 1.31
N GLN A 136 9.65 -1.85 1.69
CA GLN A 136 9.87 -0.64 0.92
C GLN A 136 11.27 -0.73 0.29
N VAL A 137 11.33 -0.57 -1.01
CA VAL A 137 12.56 -0.71 -1.79
C VAL A 137 12.82 0.52 -2.64
N VAL A 138 14.08 0.72 -3.02
CA VAL A 138 14.49 1.68 -4.04
C VAL A 138 15.10 0.91 -5.20
N SER A 139 14.57 1.13 -6.40
CA SER A 139 14.98 0.49 -7.65
C SER A 139 15.50 1.55 -8.65
N PRO A 140 16.55 1.26 -9.42
CA PRO A 140 16.93 2.10 -10.56
C PRO A 140 15.97 1.94 -11.75
N VAL A 141 15.19 0.86 -11.79
CA VAL A 141 14.24 0.55 -12.85
C VAL A 141 12.82 0.84 -12.39
N GLY A 142 12.00 1.40 -13.30
CA GLY A 142 10.60 1.70 -13.04
C GLY A 142 9.78 0.43 -12.79
N LEU A 143 9.08 0.39 -11.66
CA LEU A 143 8.14 -0.67 -11.31
C LEU A 143 6.72 -0.12 -11.47
N LYS A 144 5.79 -0.97 -11.92
CA LYS A 144 4.38 -0.58 -12.10
C LYS A 144 3.52 -1.11 -10.95
N PRO A 145 2.56 -0.34 -10.42
CA PRO A 145 1.58 -0.85 -9.46
C PRO A 145 0.87 -2.10 -10.01
N ASN A 146 0.64 -3.08 -9.12
CA ASN A 146 0.08 -4.40 -9.42
C ASN A 146 0.96 -5.31 -10.31
N GLN A 147 2.18 -4.89 -10.65
CA GLN A 147 3.16 -5.77 -11.31
C GLN A 147 3.56 -6.87 -10.33
N ARG A 148 3.55 -8.12 -10.80
CA ARG A 148 4.16 -9.24 -10.10
C ARG A 148 5.65 -9.27 -10.41
N ILE A 149 6.48 -9.41 -9.39
CA ILE A 149 7.94 -9.39 -9.48
C ILE A 149 8.56 -10.53 -8.67
N SER A 150 9.72 -10.99 -9.11
CA SER A 150 10.59 -11.85 -8.31
C SER A 150 11.45 -10.97 -7.40
N VAL A 151 11.44 -11.27 -6.11
CA VAL A 151 12.27 -10.60 -5.10
C VAL A 151 13.30 -11.58 -4.58
N ALA A 152 14.57 -11.15 -4.49
CA ALA A 152 15.61 -11.89 -3.80
C ALA A 152 16.30 -10.97 -2.79
N LEU A 153 16.13 -11.26 -1.51
CA LEU A 153 16.91 -10.64 -0.44
C LEU A 153 18.28 -11.30 -0.41
N ILE A 154 19.34 -10.50 -0.48
CA ILE A 154 20.71 -10.97 -0.62
C ILE A 154 21.46 -10.79 0.69
N ASP A 155 22.05 -11.87 1.18
CA ASP A 155 22.80 -11.93 2.43
C ASP A 155 24.11 -12.71 2.19
N SER A 156 25.07 -12.56 3.11
CA SER A 156 26.31 -13.37 3.13
C SER A 156 26.05 -14.88 3.21
N GLY A 157 24.90 -15.30 3.73
CA GLY A 157 24.46 -16.69 3.84
C GLY A 157 23.68 -17.23 2.65
N GLY A 158 23.40 -16.41 1.62
CA GLY A 158 22.64 -16.84 0.45
C GLY A 158 21.58 -15.85 -0.03
N GLN A 159 20.62 -16.35 -0.79
CA GLN A 159 19.51 -15.56 -1.33
C GLN A 159 18.18 -16.14 -0.87
N LEU A 160 17.33 -15.29 -0.30
CA LEU A 160 15.93 -15.62 -0.01
C LEU A 160 15.06 -15.13 -1.17
N LYS A 161 14.58 -16.06 -2.03
CA LYS A 161 13.76 -15.75 -3.22
C LYS A 161 12.29 -16.02 -2.99
N PHE A 162 11.45 -15.12 -3.45
CA PHE A 162 9.98 -15.25 -3.39
C PHE A 162 9.31 -14.31 -4.39
N SER A 163 8.02 -14.51 -4.61
CA SER A 163 7.18 -13.65 -5.44
C SER A 163 6.60 -12.51 -4.62
N ALA A 164 6.44 -11.36 -5.26
CA ALA A 164 5.80 -10.21 -4.65
C ALA A 164 4.99 -9.42 -5.68
N SER A 165 4.00 -8.67 -5.20
CA SER A 165 3.26 -7.70 -6.01
C SER A 165 3.64 -6.27 -5.60
N VAL A 166 3.83 -5.40 -6.59
CA VAL A 166 4.09 -3.98 -6.36
C VAL A 166 2.81 -3.30 -5.90
N ALA A 167 2.80 -2.82 -4.65
CA ALA A 167 1.64 -2.15 -4.07
C ALA A 167 1.51 -0.69 -4.51
N TRP A 168 2.63 0.00 -4.63
CA TRP A 168 2.73 1.39 -5.05
C TRP A 168 4.14 1.70 -5.53
N THR A 169 4.28 2.76 -6.32
CA THR A 169 5.59 3.28 -6.74
C THR A 169 5.57 4.81 -6.74
N SER A 170 6.73 5.41 -6.52
CA SER A 170 6.96 6.85 -6.56
C SER A 170 8.31 7.12 -7.22
N PHE A 171 8.31 8.03 -8.18
CA PHE A 171 9.55 8.50 -8.80
C PHE A 171 10.27 9.48 -7.88
N GLU A 172 11.59 9.33 -7.76
CA GLU A 172 12.45 10.22 -7.00
C GLU A 172 13.72 10.54 -7.80
N MET A 173 14.17 11.81 -7.71
CA MET A 173 15.50 12.17 -8.17
C MET A 173 16.49 12.01 -7.04
N SER A 174 17.57 11.25 -7.26
CA SER A 174 18.65 11.15 -6.29
C SER A 174 19.48 12.45 -6.23
N PRO A 175 20.23 12.69 -5.16
CA PRO A 175 21.17 13.82 -5.10
C PRO A 175 22.17 13.86 -6.29
N SER A 176 22.51 12.69 -6.83
CA SER A 176 23.34 12.55 -8.04
C SER A 176 22.58 12.78 -9.35
N ARG A 177 21.30 13.22 -9.28
CA ARG A 177 20.39 13.39 -10.43
C ARG A 177 20.09 12.11 -11.22
N ALA A 178 20.46 10.94 -10.71
CA ALA A 178 20.03 9.68 -11.29
C ALA A 178 18.56 9.39 -10.93
N PRO A 179 17.74 8.99 -11.90
CA PRO A 179 16.36 8.59 -11.63
C PRO A 179 16.34 7.33 -10.75
N ARG A 180 15.44 7.29 -9.79
CA ARG A 180 15.17 6.11 -8.97
C ARG A 180 13.70 6.02 -8.62
N TYR A 181 13.25 4.82 -8.35
CA TYR A 181 11.87 4.53 -8.03
C TYR A 181 11.80 3.93 -6.64
N ARG A 182 11.08 4.59 -5.75
CA ARG A 182 10.71 4.02 -4.46
C ARG A 182 9.43 3.24 -4.64
N ALA A 183 9.41 2.00 -4.16
CA ALA A 183 8.24 1.14 -4.29
C ALA A 183 7.94 0.44 -2.96
N GLY A 184 6.64 0.22 -2.70
CA GLY A 184 6.18 -0.73 -1.69
C GLY A 184 5.80 -2.03 -2.36
N VAL A 185 6.30 -3.15 -1.84
CA VAL A 185 6.00 -4.49 -2.35
C VAL A 185 5.31 -5.32 -1.25
N ASN A 186 4.32 -6.11 -1.64
CA ASN A 186 3.67 -7.10 -0.79
C ASN A 186 4.18 -8.48 -1.17
N PHE A 187 4.61 -9.27 -0.20
CA PHE A 187 5.07 -10.63 -0.41
C PHE A 187 3.88 -11.56 -0.61
N GLU A 188 4.01 -12.53 -1.52
CA GLU A 188 2.95 -13.48 -1.86
C GLU A 188 3.24 -14.87 -1.27
N ASP A 189 4.47 -15.36 -1.40
CA ASP A 189 4.89 -16.70 -1.02
C ASP A 189 6.18 -16.73 -0.18
N ALA A 190 6.56 -15.59 0.43
CA ALA A 190 7.72 -15.52 1.31
C ALA A 190 7.51 -16.33 2.59
N ASP A 191 8.52 -17.09 3.01
CA ASP A 191 8.55 -17.70 4.34
C ASP A 191 8.72 -16.63 5.43
N PRO A 192 7.72 -16.41 6.30
CA PRO A 192 7.80 -15.38 7.32
C PRO A 192 8.98 -15.56 8.29
N ALA A 193 9.33 -16.80 8.64
CA ALA A 193 10.42 -17.09 9.57
C ALA A 193 11.79 -16.74 8.94
N ALA A 194 11.98 -17.07 7.66
CA ALA A 194 13.20 -16.72 6.94
C ALA A 194 13.35 -15.21 6.77
N VAL A 195 12.24 -14.49 6.46
CA VAL A 195 12.25 -13.02 6.37
C VAL A 195 12.51 -12.38 7.74
N GLU A 196 11.95 -12.89 8.82
CA GLU A 196 12.19 -12.39 10.17
C GLU A 196 13.66 -12.58 10.59
N ALA A 197 14.24 -13.73 10.29
CA ALA A 197 15.67 -13.99 10.51
C ALA A 197 16.55 -13.01 9.72
N PHE A 198 16.20 -12.70 8.47
CA PHE A 198 16.86 -11.69 7.67
C PHE A 198 16.72 -10.29 8.30
N CYS A 199 15.49 -9.90 8.71
CA CYS A 199 15.26 -8.64 9.42
C CYS A 199 16.15 -8.50 10.65
N THR A 200 16.27 -9.56 11.45
CA THR A 200 17.05 -9.54 12.70
C THR A 200 18.55 -9.30 12.45
N ARG A 201 19.07 -9.78 11.34
CA ARG A 201 20.50 -9.58 10.96
C ARG A 201 20.78 -8.19 10.37
N HIS A 202 19.81 -7.59 9.69
CA HIS A 202 20.01 -6.38 8.87
C HIS A 202 19.26 -5.13 9.36
N LYS A 203 18.48 -5.22 10.45
CA LYS A 203 17.82 -4.04 11.05
C LYS A 203 18.81 -3.10 11.70
N VAL A 204 18.46 -1.80 11.72
CA VAL A 204 19.16 -0.75 12.48
C VAL A 204 18.64 -0.67 13.90
#